data_a32a7730342b8ed99900996c0c940c1e
#
_entry.id   a32a7730342b8ed99900996c0c940c1e
#
_cell.length_a   1.000
_cell.length_b   1.000
_cell.length_c   1.000
_cell.angle_alpha   90.00
_cell.angle_beta   90.00
_cell.angle_gamma   90.00
#
_symmetry.space_group_name_H-M   'P 1'
#
loop_
_entity.id
_entity.type
_entity.pdbx_description
1 polymer ?
#
loop_
_entity_poly.entity_id
_entity_poly.type
_entity_poly.pdbx_seq_one_letter_code
_entity_poly.pdbx_strand_id
1 'polypeptide(L)'
;MMENFKKLSLDELCMSLCENKRTLIIFHVRSDADAVGSAFALRELFRMMGIQSYCACADELPERLAFLTDGVQGSVLLDDDMHLDYERIISVDSANPAQLGELFNRLHKDIDIMIDHHASGSPYADNYIDPNAAATGEIIYRIAKRLVEMGEIDDIPTRVINCVYAAISSDTGGFRFSNATPDTYWLGAELIELGVDHAEINRLLFECKSLTQIRVEGEAAKRLRTCAEGKVAWVSIPYSLREELAAEDEHLGTVIDVARSLAGVEVALSIRENADRATYRVSMRSSTDFDVSYVCARFGGGGHKKAAACTVTASNIIEAEQKVIAEIARRWNK
;
A
#
# COMPACT_ATOMS: atom_id res chain seq x y z
N MET A 1 11.73 27.92 1.32
CA MET A 1 12.90 27.30 2.01
C MET A 1 12.58 25.82 2.07
N MET A 2 13.48 24.91 1.61
CA MET A 2 13.27 23.49 1.88
C MET A 2 13.45 23.31 3.37
N GLU A 3 12.41 22.91 4.08
CA GLU A 3 12.52 22.51 5.47
C GLU A 3 13.46 21.31 5.54
N ASN A 4 14.45 21.42 6.42
CA ASN A 4 15.50 20.40 6.51
C ASN A 4 15.07 19.41 7.61
N PHE A 5 14.22 18.44 7.24
CA PHE A 5 13.77 17.39 8.14
C PHE A 5 14.94 16.48 8.54
N LYS A 6 14.95 16.06 9.81
CA LYS A 6 16.00 15.21 10.34
C LYS A 6 15.81 13.77 9.91
N LYS A 7 16.87 13.14 9.39
CA LYS A 7 16.93 11.69 9.27
C LYS A 7 17.28 11.09 10.63
N LEU A 8 16.37 10.30 11.18
CA LEU A 8 16.53 9.65 12.48
C LEU A 8 17.31 8.34 12.34
N SER A 9 18.12 8.00 13.35
CA SER A 9 18.56 6.63 13.56
C SER A 9 17.44 5.81 14.21
N LEU A 10 17.57 4.48 14.23
CA LEU A 10 16.60 3.61 14.91
C LEU A 10 16.50 3.95 16.41
N ASP A 11 17.61 4.23 17.05
CA ASP A 11 17.65 4.59 18.47
C ASP A 11 16.95 5.92 18.74
N GLU A 12 17.21 6.94 17.92
CA GLU A 12 16.55 8.25 18.05
C GLU A 12 15.04 8.13 17.81
N LEU A 13 14.63 7.33 16.82
CA LEU A 13 13.22 7.04 16.58
C LEU A 13 12.60 6.38 17.80
N CYS A 14 13.17 5.27 18.30
CA CYS A 14 12.63 4.54 19.47
C CYS A 14 12.57 5.44 20.71
N MET A 15 13.61 6.24 21.00
CA MET A 15 13.56 7.21 22.09
C MET A 15 12.41 8.21 21.94
N SER A 16 12.19 8.71 20.73
CA SER A 16 11.06 9.63 20.49
C SER A 16 9.71 8.92 20.65
N LEU A 17 9.60 7.65 20.24
CA LEU A 17 8.37 6.87 20.40
C LEU A 17 8.01 6.59 21.87
N CYS A 18 9.02 6.45 22.75
CA CYS A 18 8.84 6.23 24.20
C CYS A 18 8.36 7.49 24.97
N GLU A 19 8.39 8.67 24.33
CA GLU A 19 7.81 9.86 24.95
C GLU A 19 6.30 9.66 25.17
N ASN A 20 5.83 9.91 26.41
CA ASN A 20 4.42 9.78 26.74
C ASN A 20 3.56 10.90 26.12
N LYS A 21 3.38 10.84 24.80
CA LYS A 21 2.56 11.77 24.01
C LYS A 21 1.41 11.01 23.36
N ARG A 22 0.19 11.52 23.52
CA ARG A 22 -0.98 10.99 22.79
C ARG A 22 -0.71 11.11 21.29
N THR A 23 -0.75 9.99 20.60
CA THR A 23 -0.23 9.89 19.23
C THR A 23 -1.33 9.55 18.24
N LEU A 24 -1.42 10.32 17.15
CA LEU A 24 -2.20 9.98 15.97
C LEU A 24 -1.27 9.32 14.94
N ILE A 25 -1.58 8.10 14.55
CA ILE A 25 -0.89 7.34 13.50
C ILE A 25 -1.73 7.45 12.24
N ILE A 26 -1.14 7.98 11.18
CA ILE A 26 -1.82 8.17 9.89
C ILE A 26 -1.13 7.38 8.78
N PHE A 27 -1.91 6.98 7.78
CA PHE A 27 -1.41 6.20 6.66
C PHE A 27 -2.19 6.52 5.37
N HIS A 28 -1.74 6.00 4.23
CA HIS A 28 -2.23 6.40 2.92
C HIS A 28 -3.67 5.95 2.62
N VAL A 29 -4.37 6.71 1.76
CA VAL A 29 -5.67 6.35 1.18
C VAL A 29 -5.54 5.11 0.29
N ARG A 30 -6.65 4.36 0.15
CA ARG A 30 -6.64 3.05 -0.54
C ARG A 30 -5.64 2.10 0.09
N SER A 31 -5.70 2.04 1.41
CA SER A 31 -4.76 1.32 2.26
C SER A 31 -4.67 -0.16 1.87
N ASP A 32 -3.46 -0.65 1.86
CA ASP A 32 -3.15 -2.08 1.76
C ASP A 32 -2.80 -2.67 3.13
N ALA A 33 -2.33 -3.91 3.15
CA ALA A 33 -2.02 -4.56 4.41
C ALA A 33 -0.68 -4.10 5.01
N ASP A 34 0.22 -3.45 4.24
CA ASP A 34 1.41 -2.84 4.82
C ASP A 34 1.03 -1.59 5.61
N ALA A 35 0.29 -0.66 5.00
CA ALA A 35 -0.16 0.55 5.66
C ALA A 35 -0.96 0.25 6.94
N VAL A 36 -1.99 -0.62 6.83
CA VAL A 36 -2.85 -0.99 7.98
C VAL A 36 -2.07 -1.79 9.01
N GLY A 37 -1.31 -2.81 8.59
CA GLY A 37 -0.53 -3.66 9.48
C GLY A 37 0.52 -2.85 10.25
N SER A 38 1.26 -1.98 9.56
CA SER A 38 2.26 -1.10 10.18
C SER A 38 1.65 -0.14 11.19
N ALA A 39 0.52 0.50 10.85
CA ALA A 39 -0.16 1.42 11.76
C ALA A 39 -0.69 0.72 13.01
N PHE A 40 -1.37 -0.42 12.84
CA PHE A 40 -1.96 -1.14 13.97
C PHE A 40 -0.90 -1.89 14.81
N ALA A 41 0.20 -2.34 14.21
CA ALA A 41 1.35 -2.85 14.96
C ALA A 41 1.98 -1.75 15.83
N LEU A 42 2.22 -0.56 15.27
CA LEU A 42 2.76 0.57 16.03
C LEU A 42 1.81 1.02 17.15
N ARG A 43 0.50 1.05 16.88
CA ARG A 43 -0.52 1.33 17.91
C ARG A 43 -0.47 0.31 19.06
N GLU A 44 -0.28 -0.96 18.75
CA GLU A 44 -0.19 -2.00 19.77
C GLU A 44 1.08 -1.84 20.61
N LEU A 45 2.21 -1.46 20.02
CA LEU A 45 3.43 -1.12 20.76
C LEU A 45 3.21 0.05 21.70
N PHE A 46 2.51 1.12 21.27
CA PHE A 46 2.12 2.22 22.16
C PHE A 46 1.23 1.75 23.31
N ARG A 47 0.27 0.85 23.03
CA ARG A 47 -0.58 0.27 24.07
C ARG A 47 0.24 -0.47 25.13
N MET A 48 1.26 -1.24 24.71
CA MET A 48 2.16 -1.94 25.64
C MET A 48 2.96 -0.97 26.51
N MET A 49 3.38 0.16 25.95
CA MET A 49 4.07 1.22 26.70
C MET A 49 3.12 2.11 27.52
N GLY A 50 1.82 1.86 27.52
CA GLY A 50 0.81 2.68 28.22
C GLY A 50 0.56 4.04 27.55
N ILE A 51 0.95 4.22 26.30
CA ILE A 51 0.77 5.47 25.55
C ILE A 51 -0.53 5.40 24.75
N GLN A 52 -1.37 6.41 24.91
CA GLN A 52 -2.62 6.53 24.16
C GLN A 52 -2.36 6.84 22.70
N SER A 53 -2.96 6.06 21.79
CA SER A 53 -2.78 6.26 20.35
C SER A 53 -4.01 5.90 19.53
N TYR A 54 -4.13 6.54 18.38
CA TYR A 54 -5.22 6.38 17.41
C TYR A 54 -4.64 6.14 16.04
N CYS A 55 -5.37 5.37 15.20
CA CYS A 55 -5.05 5.19 13.79
C CYS A 55 -6.07 5.94 12.95
N ALA A 56 -5.65 6.64 11.90
CA ALA A 56 -6.56 7.36 11.00
C ALA A 56 -6.12 7.26 9.53
N CYS A 57 -7.12 7.14 8.65
CA CYS A 57 -7.00 7.21 7.21
C CYS A 57 -8.17 8.02 6.65
N ALA A 58 -8.04 8.64 5.48
CA ALA A 58 -9.14 9.38 4.85
C ALA A 58 -10.21 8.45 4.24
N ASP A 59 -9.85 7.22 3.89
CA ASP A 59 -10.76 6.23 3.32
C ASP A 59 -11.27 5.25 4.41
N GLU A 60 -12.43 4.63 4.15
CA GLU A 60 -12.83 3.43 4.88
C GLU A 60 -11.85 2.29 4.61
N LEU A 61 -11.58 1.51 5.66
CA LEU A 61 -10.70 0.35 5.53
C LEU A 61 -11.39 -0.76 4.75
N PRO A 62 -10.69 -1.40 3.79
CA PRO A 62 -11.24 -2.55 3.10
C PRO A 62 -11.63 -3.67 4.07
N GLU A 63 -12.84 -4.24 3.92
CA GLU A 63 -13.34 -5.30 4.81
C GLU A 63 -12.37 -6.48 4.92
N ARG A 64 -11.68 -6.80 3.81
CA ARG A 64 -10.67 -7.86 3.76
C ARG A 64 -9.47 -7.65 4.69
N LEU A 65 -9.28 -6.43 5.23
CA LEU A 65 -8.22 -6.08 6.18
C LEU A 65 -8.73 -5.98 7.63
N ALA A 66 -10.01 -6.23 7.89
CA ALA A 66 -10.62 -6.14 9.22
C ALA A 66 -9.93 -7.05 10.26
N PHE A 67 -9.32 -8.14 9.83
CA PHE A 67 -8.56 -9.04 10.71
C PHE A 67 -7.30 -8.39 11.32
N LEU A 68 -6.79 -7.31 10.72
CA LEU A 68 -5.66 -6.53 11.23
C LEU A 68 -6.07 -5.50 12.29
N THR A 69 -7.36 -5.19 12.40
CA THR A 69 -7.87 -4.08 13.21
C THR A 69 -8.60 -4.51 14.48
N ASP A 70 -8.67 -5.82 14.80
CA ASP A 70 -9.45 -6.41 15.92
C ASP A 70 -10.93 -6.05 15.90
N GLY A 71 -11.52 -5.93 14.73
CA GLY A 71 -12.90 -5.49 14.59
C GLY A 71 -13.11 -4.05 15.08
N VAL A 72 -12.04 -3.30 15.34
CA VAL A 72 -12.13 -1.85 15.40
C VAL A 72 -12.52 -1.43 13.99
N GLN A 73 -13.81 -1.38 13.74
CA GLN A 73 -14.36 -0.72 12.59
C GLN A 73 -14.01 0.76 12.73
N GLY A 74 -13.28 1.21 11.75
CA GLY A 74 -12.91 2.58 11.72
C GLY A 74 -11.40 2.70 11.89
N SER A 75 -10.69 2.77 10.76
CA SER A 75 -9.93 3.97 10.61
C SER A 75 -10.83 5.02 11.20
N VAL A 76 -10.35 5.68 12.18
CA VAL A 76 -11.04 6.87 12.59
C VAL A 76 -10.95 7.79 11.39
N LEU A 77 -11.95 7.75 10.51
CA LEU A 77 -12.24 8.90 9.68
C LEU A 77 -12.30 10.01 10.71
N LEU A 78 -11.42 11.00 10.60
CA LEU A 78 -11.57 12.21 11.40
C LEU A 78 -12.87 12.85 10.93
N ASP A 79 -13.98 12.39 11.50
CA ASP A 79 -15.25 13.06 11.36
C ASP A 79 -15.09 14.45 11.97
N ASP A 80 -15.69 15.47 11.37
CA ASP A 80 -15.57 16.87 11.85
C ASP A 80 -16.01 17.02 13.30
N ASP A 81 -16.79 16.05 13.83
CA ASP A 81 -17.24 15.97 15.22
C ASP A 81 -16.29 15.19 16.15
N MET A 82 -15.27 14.53 15.63
CA MET A 82 -14.31 13.79 16.47
C MET A 82 -13.12 14.67 16.84
N HIS A 83 -13.22 15.33 17.96
CA HIS A 83 -12.08 16.01 18.61
C HIS A 83 -11.12 14.98 19.23
N LEU A 84 -10.26 14.35 18.39
CA LEU A 84 -9.16 13.55 18.92
C LEU A 84 -8.13 14.47 19.56
N ASP A 85 -7.87 14.23 20.84
CA ASP A 85 -6.84 14.93 21.57
C ASP A 85 -5.50 14.20 21.37
N TYR A 86 -4.65 14.72 20.48
CA TYR A 86 -3.32 14.19 20.17
C TYR A 86 -2.25 15.29 20.22
N GLU A 87 -1.06 14.89 20.62
CA GLU A 87 0.10 15.77 20.81
C GLU A 87 1.19 15.49 19.75
N ARG A 88 1.12 14.30 19.12
CA ARG A 88 2.09 13.86 18.11
C ARG A 88 1.34 13.19 16.95
N ILE A 89 1.85 13.42 15.73
CA ILE A 89 1.39 12.76 14.51
C ILE A 89 2.53 11.96 13.91
N ILE A 90 2.28 10.68 13.65
CA ILE A 90 3.23 9.79 12.96
C ILE A 90 2.58 9.30 11.67
N SER A 91 3.24 9.54 10.54
CA SER A 91 2.86 8.97 9.27
C SER A 91 3.61 7.67 9.03
N VAL A 92 2.90 6.62 8.66
CA VAL A 92 3.49 5.33 8.29
C VAL A 92 3.13 4.99 6.85
N ASP A 93 4.06 4.40 6.12
CA ASP A 93 3.88 3.87 4.78
C ASP A 93 3.30 4.88 3.78
N SER A 94 3.82 6.10 3.79
CA SER A 94 3.34 7.17 2.91
C SER A 94 4.49 8.00 2.37
N ALA A 95 4.85 7.76 1.10
CA ALA A 95 6.01 8.40 0.45
C ALA A 95 5.87 9.92 0.25
N ASN A 96 4.65 10.45 0.29
CA ASN A 96 4.38 11.88 0.16
C ASN A 96 3.01 12.25 0.76
N PRO A 97 2.80 13.53 1.15
CA PRO A 97 1.55 13.98 1.77
C PRO A 97 0.29 13.78 0.93
N ALA A 98 0.41 13.79 -0.40
CA ALA A 98 -0.74 13.61 -1.28
C ALA A 98 -1.37 12.21 -1.15
N GLN A 99 -0.60 11.21 -0.67
CA GLN A 99 -1.12 9.87 -0.39
C GLN A 99 -2.02 9.82 0.85
N LEU A 100 -1.94 10.80 1.73
CA LEU A 100 -2.81 10.92 2.90
C LEU A 100 -4.21 11.43 2.57
N GLY A 101 -4.43 11.87 1.31
CA GLY A 101 -5.72 12.36 0.84
C GLY A 101 -6.21 13.60 1.60
N GLU A 102 -7.52 13.69 1.82
CA GLU A 102 -8.13 14.81 2.54
C GLU A 102 -7.73 14.87 4.02
N LEU A 103 -7.29 13.75 4.61
CA LEU A 103 -6.83 13.73 5.99
C LEU A 103 -5.70 14.74 6.22
N PHE A 104 -4.77 14.88 5.26
CA PHE A 104 -3.66 15.83 5.38
C PHE A 104 -4.13 17.27 5.60
N ASN A 105 -5.21 17.68 4.92
CA ASN A 105 -5.77 19.03 5.05
C ASN A 105 -6.57 19.24 6.35
N ARG A 106 -6.95 18.16 7.02
CA ARG A 106 -7.72 18.19 8.28
C ARG A 106 -6.84 18.15 9.53
N LEU A 107 -5.53 17.91 9.38
CA LEU A 107 -4.62 17.90 10.50
C LEU A 107 -4.48 19.32 11.09
N HIS A 108 -4.54 19.43 12.41
CA HIS A 108 -4.43 20.70 13.12
C HIS A 108 -2.99 21.11 13.43
N LYS A 109 -2.03 20.25 13.12
CA LYS A 109 -0.60 20.48 13.30
C LYS A 109 0.20 19.71 12.25
N ASP A 110 1.49 20.04 12.12
CA ASP A 110 2.41 19.34 11.23
C ASP A 110 2.65 17.89 11.68
N ILE A 111 3.00 17.04 10.72
CA ILE A 111 3.40 15.67 10.99
C ILE A 111 4.78 15.70 11.64
N ASP A 112 4.92 15.03 12.79
CA ASP A 112 6.16 15.04 13.56
C ASP A 112 7.17 14.01 13.03
N ILE A 113 6.70 12.79 12.67
CA ILE A 113 7.56 11.68 12.25
C ILE A 113 6.97 10.97 11.04
N MET A 114 7.84 10.59 10.12
CA MET A 114 7.52 9.72 8.97
C MET A 114 8.33 8.43 9.08
N ILE A 115 7.65 7.28 9.00
CA ILE A 115 8.26 5.94 8.97
C ILE A 115 7.85 5.28 7.66
N ASP A 116 8.82 4.96 6.79
CA ASP A 116 8.51 4.52 5.43
C ASP A 116 9.61 3.64 4.83
N HIS A 117 9.26 2.81 3.85
CA HIS A 117 10.22 2.01 3.09
C HIS A 117 10.33 2.43 1.61
N HIS A 118 9.53 3.36 1.14
CA HIS A 118 9.54 3.76 -0.25
C HIS A 118 10.84 4.49 -0.64
N ALA A 119 11.48 4.02 -1.73
CA ALA A 119 12.66 4.69 -2.29
C ALA A 119 12.31 5.99 -3.02
N SER A 120 11.06 6.16 -3.45
CA SER A 120 10.56 7.32 -4.17
C SER A 120 9.70 8.18 -3.25
N GLY A 121 10.10 9.41 -3.01
CA GLY A 121 9.38 10.33 -2.16
C GLY A 121 10.30 11.42 -1.65
N SER A 122 9.73 12.39 -0.98
CA SER A 122 10.50 13.42 -0.30
C SER A 122 10.05 13.47 1.16
N PRO A 123 10.97 13.45 2.13
CA PRO A 123 10.62 13.63 3.53
C PRO A 123 9.79 14.90 3.72
N TYR A 124 8.74 14.80 4.52
CA TYR A 124 7.85 15.89 4.90
C TYR A 124 7.68 16.02 6.42
N ALA A 125 8.47 15.27 7.16
CA ALA A 125 8.61 15.27 8.60
C ALA A 125 10.01 14.73 8.97
N ASP A 126 10.39 14.78 10.25
CA ASP A 126 11.53 14.02 10.74
C ASP A 126 11.28 12.54 10.41
N ASN A 127 12.31 11.82 9.92
CA ASN A 127 12.00 10.58 9.24
C ASN A 127 12.96 9.43 9.54
N TYR A 128 12.41 8.22 9.47
CA TYR A 128 13.14 6.97 9.34
C TYR A 128 12.66 6.26 8.08
N ILE A 129 13.46 6.34 7.03
CA ILE A 129 13.15 5.72 5.73
C ILE A 129 14.22 4.69 5.43
N ASP A 130 13.81 3.42 5.20
CA ASP A 130 14.70 2.34 4.79
C ASP A 130 14.22 1.68 3.48
N PRO A 131 14.75 2.11 2.33
CA PRO A 131 14.37 1.55 1.04
C PRO A 131 14.81 0.08 0.81
N ASN A 132 15.58 -0.50 1.71
CA ASN A 132 15.97 -1.91 1.64
C ASN A 132 14.99 -2.82 2.39
N ALA A 133 14.13 -2.26 3.24
CA ALA A 133 13.06 -3.01 3.86
C ALA A 133 12.03 -3.43 2.80
N ALA A 134 11.55 -4.66 2.89
CA ALA A 134 10.55 -5.18 1.95
C ALA A 134 9.18 -4.54 2.12
N ALA A 135 8.91 -4.01 3.31
CA ALA A 135 7.67 -3.38 3.75
C ALA A 135 7.94 -2.43 4.93
N THR A 136 7.09 -1.46 5.18
CA THR A 136 7.13 -0.63 6.38
C THR A 136 6.96 -1.48 7.65
N GLY A 137 6.17 -2.57 7.58
CA GLY A 137 6.04 -3.53 8.66
C GLY A 137 7.35 -4.17 9.12
N GLU A 138 8.33 -4.35 8.23
CA GLU A 138 9.67 -4.81 8.60
C GLU A 138 10.38 -3.77 9.50
N ILE A 139 10.21 -2.50 9.20
CA ILE A 139 10.73 -1.40 10.03
C ILE A 139 10.05 -1.40 11.42
N ILE A 140 8.72 -1.56 11.45
CA ILE A 140 7.98 -1.64 12.72
C ILE A 140 8.45 -2.83 13.58
N TYR A 141 8.78 -3.97 12.96
CA TYR A 141 9.35 -5.10 13.69
C TYR A 141 10.72 -4.80 14.30
N ARG A 142 11.60 -4.10 13.56
CA ARG A 142 12.90 -3.65 14.10
C ARG A 142 12.71 -2.69 15.27
N ILE A 143 11.71 -1.79 15.19
CA ILE A 143 11.32 -0.91 16.31
C ILE A 143 10.89 -1.77 17.50
N ALA A 144 10.01 -2.76 17.29
CA ALA A 144 9.53 -3.63 18.37
C ALA A 144 10.68 -4.36 19.07
N LYS A 145 11.62 -4.96 18.30
CA LYS A 145 12.82 -5.61 18.88
C LYS A 145 13.65 -4.61 19.68
N ARG A 146 13.83 -3.40 19.17
CA ARG A 146 14.60 -2.37 19.87
C ARG A 146 13.94 -1.92 21.17
N LEU A 147 12.61 -1.79 21.19
CA LEU A 147 11.86 -1.46 22.41
C LEU A 147 11.99 -2.57 23.48
N VAL A 148 12.01 -3.85 23.08
CA VAL A 148 12.32 -4.96 24.01
C VAL A 148 13.75 -4.83 24.57
N GLU A 149 14.75 -4.58 23.72
CA GLU A 149 16.14 -4.39 24.16
C GLU A 149 16.32 -3.19 25.10
N MET A 150 15.51 -2.13 24.91
CA MET A 150 15.51 -0.94 25.79
C MET A 150 14.76 -1.19 27.11
N GLY A 151 13.99 -2.29 27.22
CA GLY A 151 13.18 -2.59 28.39
C GLY A 151 11.88 -1.77 28.45
N GLU A 152 11.44 -1.19 27.36
CA GLU A 152 10.20 -0.41 27.26
C GLU A 152 8.95 -1.31 27.13
N ILE A 153 9.14 -2.52 26.61
CA ILE A 153 8.15 -3.60 26.59
C ILE A 153 8.83 -4.93 26.93
N ASP A 154 8.12 -5.85 27.56
CA ASP A 154 8.69 -7.14 28.00
C ASP A 154 8.89 -8.11 26.82
N ASP A 155 7.96 -8.15 25.88
CA ASP A 155 7.95 -9.04 24.72
C ASP A 155 7.20 -8.40 23.54
N ILE A 156 7.30 -9.03 22.36
CA ILE A 156 6.56 -8.60 21.17
C ILE A 156 5.20 -9.31 21.13
N PRO A 157 4.07 -8.57 21.22
CA PRO A 157 2.75 -9.19 21.24
C PRO A 157 2.45 -9.94 19.93
N THR A 158 1.69 -11.06 20.02
CA THR A 158 1.22 -11.82 18.84
C THR A 158 0.51 -10.94 17.83
N ARG A 159 -0.20 -9.91 18.28
CA ARG A 159 -0.85 -8.96 17.39
C ARG A 159 0.16 -8.20 16.51
N VAL A 160 1.24 -7.71 17.08
CA VAL A 160 2.32 -7.04 16.32
C VAL A 160 2.90 -8.01 15.31
N ILE A 161 3.17 -9.26 15.71
CA ILE A 161 3.70 -10.32 14.84
C ILE A 161 2.77 -10.56 13.65
N ASN A 162 1.46 -10.71 13.88
CA ASN A 162 0.46 -10.91 12.82
C ASN A 162 0.38 -9.73 11.86
N CYS A 163 0.33 -8.50 12.39
CA CYS A 163 0.30 -7.28 11.58
C CYS A 163 1.55 -7.12 10.72
N VAL A 164 2.72 -7.34 11.30
CA VAL A 164 4.02 -7.27 10.59
C VAL A 164 4.10 -8.35 9.50
N TYR A 165 3.68 -9.59 9.80
CA TYR A 165 3.67 -10.63 8.78
C TYR A 165 2.74 -10.30 7.62
N ALA A 166 1.54 -9.78 7.91
CA ALA A 166 0.59 -9.37 6.88
C ALA A 166 1.15 -8.24 6.01
N ALA A 167 1.81 -7.25 6.61
CA ALA A 167 2.49 -6.16 5.94
C ALA A 167 3.54 -6.68 4.94
N ILE A 168 4.48 -7.49 5.42
CA ILE A 168 5.56 -8.08 4.60
C ILE A 168 4.98 -8.98 3.50
N SER A 169 4.01 -9.83 3.84
CA SER A 169 3.39 -10.73 2.88
C SER A 169 2.66 -9.97 1.77
N SER A 170 1.94 -8.89 2.11
CA SER A 170 1.26 -8.03 1.14
C SER A 170 2.24 -7.46 0.13
N ASP A 171 3.26 -6.76 0.59
CA ASP A 171 4.21 -6.02 -0.26
C ASP A 171 5.16 -6.90 -1.06
N THR A 172 5.41 -8.13 -0.56
CA THR A 172 6.19 -9.14 -1.29
C THR A 172 5.32 -10.07 -2.13
N GLY A 173 4.00 -9.88 -2.13
CA GLY A 173 3.05 -10.75 -2.82
C GLY A 173 3.14 -12.20 -2.33
N GLY A 174 3.24 -12.42 -1.03
CA GLY A 174 3.50 -13.72 -0.42
C GLY A 174 4.93 -14.21 -0.68
N PHE A 175 5.91 -13.35 -0.51
CA PHE A 175 7.35 -13.60 -0.70
C PHE A 175 7.75 -13.96 -2.15
N ARG A 176 6.93 -13.61 -3.15
CA ARG A 176 7.17 -13.94 -4.57
C ARG A 176 7.82 -12.82 -5.36
N PHE A 177 7.78 -11.58 -4.89
CA PHE A 177 8.31 -10.44 -5.63
C PHE A 177 9.79 -10.22 -5.36
N SER A 178 10.43 -9.45 -6.23
CA SER A 178 11.88 -9.22 -6.19
C SER A 178 12.38 -8.37 -5.02
N ASN A 179 11.49 -7.74 -4.27
CA ASN A 179 11.80 -7.02 -3.04
C ASN A 179 11.90 -7.96 -1.82
N ALA A 180 11.48 -9.23 -1.93
CA ALA A 180 11.76 -10.24 -0.91
C ALA A 180 13.25 -10.61 -0.95
N THR A 181 14.00 -10.13 0.04
CA THR A 181 15.44 -10.38 0.23
C THR A 181 15.69 -11.57 1.14
N PRO A 182 16.93 -12.09 1.25
CA PRO A 182 17.26 -13.09 2.27
C PRO A 182 16.83 -12.66 3.67
N ASP A 183 17.02 -11.39 4.05
CA ASP A 183 16.63 -10.86 5.36
C ASP A 183 15.12 -10.91 5.56
N THR A 184 14.34 -10.62 4.51
CA THR A 184 12.88 -10.76 4.53
C THR A 184 12.44 -12.20 4.78
N TYR A 185 13.12 -13.21 4.18
CA TYR A 185 12.85 -14.62 4.42
C TYR A 185 13.26 -15.06 5.84
N TRP A 186 14.41 -14.57 6.35
CA TRP A 186 14.82 -14.82 7.73
C TRP A 186 13.79 -14.24 8.71
N LEU A 187 13.33 -13.03 8.47
CA LEU A 187 12.28 -12.40 9.29
C LEU A 187 10.98 -13.20 9.21
N GLY A 188 10.55 -13.62 8.02
CA GLY A 188 9.38 -14.50 7.87
C GLY A 188 9.48 -15.77 8.69
N ALA A 189 10.66 -16.44 8.70
CA ALA A 189 10.92 -17.61 9.51
C ALA A 189 10.83 -17.29 11.02
N GLU A 190 11.44 -16.20 11.47
CA GLU A 190 11.38 -15.75 12.88
C GLU A 190 9.92 -15.49 13.31
N LEU A 191 9.11 -14.84 12.48
CA LEU A 191 7.69 -14.59 12.79
C LEU A 191 6.89 -15.90 12.89
N ILE A 192 7.21 -16.91 12.05
CA ILE A 192 6.59 -18.24 12.14
C ILE A 192 6.99 -18.96 13.44
N GLU A 193 8.25 -18.88 13.84
CA GLU A 193 8.71 -19.43 15.13
C GLU A 193 8.02 -18.75 16.32
N LEU A 194 7.69 -17.46 16.20
CA LEU A 194 6.92 -16.71 17.19
C LEU A 194 5.40 -17.00 17.16
N GLY A 195 4.97 -17.89 16.26
CA GLY A 195 3.59 -18.41 16.24
C GLY A 195 2.60 -17.67 15.38
N VAL A 196 3.05 -16.89 14.38
CA VAL A 196 2.13 -16.27 13.40
C VAL A 196 1.34 -17.35 12.64
N ASP A 197 0.04 -17.16 12.51
CA ASP A 197 -0.76 -17.99 11.59
C ASP A 197 -0.61 -17.50 10.14
N HIS A 198 0.58 -17.77 9.59
CA HIS A 198 0.95 -17.35 8.24
C HIS A 198 0.04 -17.94 7.16
N ALA A 199 -0.50 -19.14 7.38
CA ALA A 199 -1.39 -19.79 6.42
C ALA A 199 -2.72 -19.06 6.33
N GLU A 200 -3.33 -18.73 7.47
CA GLU A 200 -4.59 -18.00 7.52
C GLU A 200 -4.41 -16.55 7.01
N ILE A 201 -3.34 -15.86 7.41
CA ILE A 201 -3.07 -14.51 6.91
C ILE A 201 -2.92 -14.51 5.39
N ASN A 202 -2.14 -15.43 4.81
CA ASN A 202 -1.99 -15.52 3.36
C ASN A 202 -3.31 -15.87 2.66
N ARG A 203 -4.11 -16.75 3.24
CA ARG A 203 -5.45 -17.08 2.73
C ARG A 203 -6.34 -15.83 2.69
N LEU A 204 -6.37 -15.04 3.76
CA LEU A 204 -7.15 -13.80 3.84
C LEU A 204 -6.68 -12.75 2.83
N LEU A 205 -5.37 -12.60 2.67
CA LEU A 205 -4.79 -11.60 1.77
C LEU A 205 -4.96 -11.94 0.29
N PHE A 206 -4.84 -13.23 -0.10
CA PHE A 206 -4.67 -13.60 -1.51
C PHE A 206 -5.73 -14.54 -2.06
N GLU A 207 -6.45 -15.30 -1.21
CA GLU A 207 -7.36 -16.33 -1.66
C GLU A 207 -8.83 -16.01 -1.34
N CYS A 208 -9.10 -15.20 -0.30
CA CYS A 208 -10.46 -14.78 0.04
C CYS A 208 -10.95 -13.67 -0.88
N LYS A 209 -11.90 -14.00 -1.75
CA LYS A 209 -12.50 -13.06 -2.70
C LYS A 209 -14.03 -13.06 -2.57
N SER A 210 -14.63 -11.89 -2.70
CA SER A 210 -16.08 -11.80 -2.81
C SER A 210 -16.58 -12.39 -4.13
N LEU A 211 -17.86 -12.78 -4.18
CA LEU A 211 -18.47 -13.26 -5.42
C LEU A 211 -18.39 -12.20 -6.54
N THR A 212 -18.57 -10.93 -6.19
CA THR A 212 -18.42 -9.79 -7.11
C THR A 212 -17.00 -9.74 -7.69
N GLN A 213 -15.98 -9.89 -6.85
CA GLN A 213 -14.58 -9.90 -7.30
C GLN A 213 -14.28 -11.05 -8.26
N ILE A 214 -14.78 -12.27 -7.96
CA ILE A 214 -14.64 -13.43 -8.86
C ILE A 214 -15.33 -13.17 -10.19
N ARG A 215 -16.52 -12.57 -10.20
CA ARG A 215 -17.24 -12.22 -11.43
C ARG A 215 -16.47 -11.17 -12.25
N VAL A 216 -15.96 -10.15 -11.61
CA VAL A 216 -15.10 -9.13 -12.26
C VAL A 216 -13.87 -9.75 -12.89
N GLU A 217 -13.18 -10.66 -12.21
CA GLU A 217 -12.01 -11.38 -12.77
C GLU A 217 -12.39 -12.27 -13.95
N GLY A 218 -13.54 -12.94 -13.89
CA GLY A 218 -14.07 -13.71 -15.02
C GLY A 218 -14.35 -12.84 -16.25
N GLU A 219 -14.96 -11.67 -16.07
CA GLU A 219 -15.17 -10.70 -17.14
C GLU A 219 -13.86 -10.08 -17.64
N ALA A 220 -12.91 -9.85 -16.74
CA ALA A 220 -11.57 -9.40 -17.09
C ALA A 220 -10.86 -10.41 -18.01
N ALA A 221 -10.92 -11.70 -17.67
CA ALA A 221 -10.32 -12.75 -18.48
C ALA A 221 -10.91 -12.81 -19.90
N LYS A 222 -12.23 -12.62 -20.06
CA LYS A 222 -12.88 -12.55 -21.39
C LYS A 222 -12.42 -11.34 -22.21
N ARG A 223 -12.01 -10.24 -21.55
CA ARG A 223 -11.60 -8.98 -22.17
C ARG A 223 -10.10 -8.84 -22.31
N LEU A 224 -9.34 -9.87 -21.95
CA LEU A 224 -7.89 -9.87 -22.06
C LEU A 224 -7.46 -9.67 -23.52
N ARG A 225 -6.59 -8.69 -23.74
CA ARG A 225 -6.00 -8.36 -25.04
C ARG A 225 -4.50 -8.36 -24.96
N THR A 226 -3.86 -8.60 -26.08
CA THR A 226 -2.39 -8.62 -26.19
C THR A 226 -1.89 -7.87 -27.43
N CYS A 227 -0.65 -7.39 -27.37
CA CYS A 227 0.09 -6.91 -28.52
C CYS A 227 1.59 -7.21 -28.33
N ALA A 228 2.44 -6.77 -29.27
CA ALA A 228 3.89 -7.01 -29.24
C ALA A 228 4.21 -8.51 -29.03
N GLU A 229 3.62 -9.38 -29.87
CA GLU A 229 3.80 -10.83 -29.81
C GLU A 229 3.45 -11.46 -28.45
N GLY A 230 2.47 -10.88 -27.74
CA GLY A 230 2.03 -11.35 -26.42
C GLY A 230 2.81 -10.78 -25.24
N LYS A 231 3.82 -9.94 -25.46
CA LYS A 231 4.63 -9.34 -24.40
C LYS A 231 3.92 -8.24 -23.62
N VAL A 232 2.93 -7.59 -24.22
CA VAL A 232 2.07 -6.60 -23.55
C VAL A 232 0.67 -7.16 -23.51
N ALA A 233 0.09 -7.21 -22.30
CA ALA A 233 -1.28 -7.64 -22.09
C ALA A 233 -2.06 -6.59 -21.28
N TRP A 234 -3.35 -6.41 -21.61
CA TRP A 234 -4.22 -5.51 -20.87
C TRP A 234 -5.65 -5.99 -20.78
N VAL A 235 -6.30 -5.51 -19.73
CA VAL A 235 -7.74 -5.68 -19.51
C VAL A 235 -8.36 -4.31 -19.35
N SER A 236 -9.50 -4.10 -20.00
CA SER A 236 -10.27 -2.86 -19.91
C SER A 236 -11.63 -3.12 -19.28
N ILE A 237 -11.95 -2.36 -18.22
CA ILE A 237 -13.19 -2.45 -17.46
C ILE A 237 -13.99 -1.16 -17.69
N PRO A 238 -15.05 -1.19 -18.52
CA PRO A 238 -15.96 -0.06 -18.70
C PRO A 238 -16.80 0.15 -17.44
N TYR A 239 -17.22 1.39 -17.21
CA TYR A 239 -18.02 1.73 -16.03
C TYR A 239 -19.38 1.00 -16.03
N SER A 240 -19.97 0.78 -17.19
CA SER A 240 -21.22 -0.01 -17.34
C SER A 240 -21.11 -1.44 -16.79
N LEU A 241 -19.95 -2.07 -16.92
CA LEU A 241 -19.70 -3.39 -16.34
C LEU A 241 -19.62 -3.32 -14.80
N ARG A 242 -19.04 -2.25 -14.28
CA ARG A 242 -19.01 -2.01 -12.82
C ARG A 242 -20.45 -1.87 -12.28
N GLU A 243 -21.29 -1.09 -12.97
CA GLU A 243 -22.71 -0.94 -12.60
C GLU A 243 -23.44 -2.28 -12.66
N GLU A 244 -23.27 -3.06 -13.74
CA GLU A 244 -23.88 -4.38 -13.92
C GLU A 244 -23.54 -5.37 -12.81
N LEU A 245 -22.28 -5.37 -12.36
CA LEU A 245 -21.79 -6.29 -11.35
C LEU A 245 -21.84 -5.72 -9.91
N ALA A 246 -22.34 -4.50 -9.73
CA ALA A 246 -22.27 -3.75 -8.47
C ALA A 246 -20.84 -3.76 -7.89
N ALA A 247 -19.84 -3.49 -8.76
CA ALA A 247 -18.43 -3.58 -8.41
C ALA A 247 -17.87 -2.23 -7.95
N GLU A 248 -17.42 -2.19 -6.71
CA GLU A 248 -16.70 -1.08 -6.11
C GLU A 248 -15.20 -1.15 -6.44
N ASP A 249 -14.43 -0.10 -6.14
CA ASP A 249 -13.00 -0.03 -6.44
C ASP A 249 -12.17 -1.16 -5.79
N GLU A 250 -12.56 -1.62 -4.61
CA GLU A 250 -11.93 -2.74 -3.92
C GLU A 250 -12.00 -4.05 -4.71
N HIS A 251 -13.10 -4.28 -5.46
CA HIS A 251 -13.28 -5.48 -6.30
C HIS A 251 -12.40 -5.48 -7.56
N LEU A 252 -11.81 -4.33 -7.91
CA LEU A 252 -11.05 -4.15 -9.15
C LEU A 252 -9.53 -4.26 -8.95
N GLY A 253 -9.07 -4.40 -7.71
CA GLY A 253 -7.63 -4.40 -7.39
C GLY A 253 -6.85 -5.50 -8.11
N THR A 254 -7.42 -6.69 -8.22
CA THR A 254 -6.80 -7.89 -8.79
C THR A 254 -6.98 -8.04 -10.31
N VAL A 255 -7.74 -7.16 -10.97
CA VAL A 255 -7.96 -7.23 -12.44
C VAL A 255 -6.66 -7.23 -13.22
N ILE A 256 -5.64 -6.50 -12.76
CA ILE A 256 -4.33 -6.46 -13.40
C ILE A 256 -3.61 -7.81 -13.37
N ASP A 257 -3.86 -8.64 -12.35
CA ASP A 257 -3.22 -9.94 -12.19
C ASP A 257 -3.70 -10.92 -13.26
N VAL A 258 -4.91 -10.75 -13.80
CA VAL A 258 -5.40 -11.52 -14.96
C VAL A 258 -4.47 -11.29 -16.15
N ALA A 259 -4.11 -10.05 -16.47
CA ALA A 259 -3.19 -9.75 -17.55
C ALA A 259 -1.75 -10.20 -17.23
N ARG A 260 -1.32 -10.03 -15.98
CA ARG A 260 0.02 -10.38 -15.51
C ARG A 260 0.26 -11.89 -15.48
N SER A 261 -0.78 -12.70 -15.29
CA SER A 261 -0.68 -14.16 -15.21
C SER A 261 -0.48 -14.84 -16.56
N LEU A 262 -0.70 -14.13 -17.68
CA LEU A 262 -0.48 -14.70 -19.00
C LEU A 262 1.01 -14.97 -19.26
N ALA A 263 1.32 -16.18 -19.68
CA ALA A 263 2.71 -16.57 -19.97
C ALA A 263 3.36 -15.69 -21.07
N GLY A 264 4.58 -15.25 -20.83
CA GLY A 264 5.34 -14.40 -21.77
C GLY A 264 5.05 -12.90 -21.67
N VAL A 265 4.13 -12.47 -20.79
CA VAL A 265 3.83 -11.05 -20.59
C VAL A 265 4.97 -10.37 -19.84
N GLU A 266 5.49 -9.31 -20.42
CA GLU A 266 6.50 -8.44 -19.84
C GLU A 266 5.88 -7.18 -19.21
N VAL A 267 4.79 -6.65 -19.81
CA VAL A 267 4.04 -5.49 -19.29
C VAL A 267 2.56 -5.82 -19.25
N ALA A 268 1.98 -5.75 -18.06
CA ALA A 268 0.55 -5.95 -17.82
C ALA A 268 -0.14 -4.64 -17.43
N LEU A 269 -1.37 -4.44 -17.91
CA LEU A 269 -2.17 -3.25 -17.60
C LEU A 269 -3.61 -3.61 -17.20
N SER A 270 -4.18 -2.80 -16.33
CA SER A 270 -5.62 -2.66 -16.18
C SER A 270 -6.02 -1.22 -16.50
N ILE A 271 -7.05 -1.03 -17.33
CA ILE A 271 -7.59 0.26 -17.75
C ILE A 271 -9.04 0.29 -17.28
N ARG A 272 -9.36 1.15 -16.32
CA ARG A 272 -10.66 1.21 -15.68
C ARG A 272 -11.31 2.57 -15.92
N GLU A 273 -12.50 2.56 -16.49
CA GLU A 273 -13.28 3.77 -16.68
C GLU A 273 -13.77 4.31 -15.32
N ASN A 274 -13.56 5.58 -15.06
CA ASN A 274 -14.08 6.25 -13.88
C ASN A 274 -15.54 6.67 -14.05
N ALA A 275 -16.22 7.05 -12.96
CA ALA A 275 -17.64 7.43 -12.96
C ALA A 275 -17.94 8.65 -13.85
N ASP A 276 -16.98 9.54 -14.08
CA ASP A 276 -17.10 10.68 -14.99
C ASP A 276 -17.13 10.28 -16.48
N ARG A 277 -16.85 9.01 -16.80
CA ARG A 277 -16.79 8.45 -18.16
C ARG A 277 -15.88 9.22 -19.13
N ALA A 278 -15.02 10.06 -18.60
CA ALA A 278 -14.07 10.88 -19.34
C ALA A 278 -12.62 10.61 -18.95
N THR A 279 -12.42 10.02 -17.78
CA THR A 279 -11.11 9.64 -17.29
C THR A 279 -11.00 8.14 -17.04
N TYR A 280 -9.79 7.61 -17.19
CA TYR A 280 -9.47 6.19 -17.10
C TYR A 280 -8.30 5.98 -16.18
N ARG A 281 -8.51 5.23 -15.09
CA ARG A 281 -7.42 4.83 -14.25
C ARG A 281 -6.66 3.69 -14.88
N VAL A 282 -5.36 3.88 -15.05
CA VAL A 282 -4.45 2.89 -15.63
C VAL A 282 -3.48 2.44 -14.55
N SER A 283 -3.45 1.14 -14.29
CA SER A 283 -2.41 0.52 -13.46
C SER A 283 -1.51 -0.32 -14.35
N MET A 284 -0.21 -0.28 -14.10
CA MET A 284 0.79 -1.02 -14.88
C MET A 284 1.70 -1.83 -13.98
N ARG A 285 2.10 -3.00 -14.48
CA ARG A 285 3.11 -3.87 -13.84
C ARG A 285 4.11 -4.32 -14.90
N SER A 286 5.38 -4.44 -14.51
CA SER A 286 6.44 -5.00 -15.35
C SER A 286 7.08 -6.20 -14.67
N SER A 287 7.25 -7.30 -15.42
CA SER A 287 8.00 -8.48 -14.99
C SER A 287 9.49 -8.40 -15.37
N THR A 288 9.85 -7.45 -16.25
CA THR A 288 11.21 -7.25 -16.77
C THR A 288 11.79 -5.90 -16.35
N ASP A 289 12.86 -5.46 -17.01
CA ASP A 289 13.47 -4.13 -16.79
C ASP A 289 12.73 -2.97 -17.44
N PHE A 290 11.59 -3.22 -18.10
CA PHE A 290 10.77 -2.16 -18.66
C PHE A 290 10.21 -1.27 -17.54
N ASP A 291 10.49 0.02 -17.64
CA ASP A 291 10.12 1.02 -16.65
C ASP A 291 8.70 1.56 -16.92
N VAL A 292 7.71 1.04 -16.17
CA VAL A 292 6.30 1.47 -16.28
C VAL A 292 6.06 2.83 -15.63
N SER A 293 6.90 3.26 -14.69
CA SER A 293 6.78 4.58 -14.07
C SER A 293 7.02 5.70 -15.07
N TYR A 294 7.95 5.50 -16.00
CA TYR A 294 8.20 6.44 -17.09
C TYR A 294 6.96 6.64 -17.97
N VAL A 295 6.26 5.55 -18.30
CA VAL A 295 5.03 5.62 -19.10
C VAL A 295 3.93 6.38 -18.30
N CYS A 296 3.74 6.04 -17.04
CA CYS A 296 2.75 6.70 -16.20
C CYS A 296 3.03 8.19 -16.00
N ALA A 297 4.29 8.59 -15.86
CA ALA A 297 4.71 10.00 -15.72
C ALA A 297 4.29 10.86 -16.93
N ARG A 298 4.20 10.27 -18.14
CA ARG A 298 3.71 10.98 -19.34
C ARG A 298 2.25 11.40 -19.25
N PHE A 299 1.50 10.76 -18.36
CA PHE A 299 0.10 11.05 -18.07
C PHE A 299 -0.09 11.70 -16.68
N GLY A 300 0.97 12.27 -16.12
CA GLY A 300 0.91 12.92 -14.80
C GLY A 300 0.81 11.95 -13.62
N GLY A 301 1.05 10.66 -13.84
CA GLY A 301 1.10 9.63 -12.81
C GLY A 301 2.52 9.34 -12.33
N GLY A 302 2.69 8.21 -11.64
CA GLY A 302 3.98 7.80 -11.09
C GLY A 302 3.93 6.42 -10.44
N GLY A 303 4.98 6.10 -9.71
CA GLY A 303 5.16 4.83 -9.03
C GLY A 303 6.58 4.30 -9.15
N HIS A 304 6.75 3.02 -8.90
CA HIS A 304 8.02 2.32 -9.04
C HIS A 304 8.26 1.85 -10.48
N LYS A 305 9.52 1.57 -10.83
CA LYS A 305 9.91 1.02 -12.13
C LYS A 305 9.04 -0.17 -12.56
N LYS A 306 8.66 -1.05 -11.62
CA LYS A 306 7.89 -2.27 -11.88
C LYS A 306 6.39 -2.17 -11.58
N ALA A 307 5.96 -1.11 -10.92
CA ALA A 307 4.56 -0.90 -10.52
C ALA A 307 4.23 0.59 -10.49
N ALA A 308 3.38 1.04 -11.40
CA ALA A 308 3.00 2.45 -11.51
C ALA A 308 1.53 2.60 -11.91
N ALA A 309 0.99 3.79 -11.70
CA ALA A 309 -0.37 4.13 -12.09
C ALA A 309 -0.48 5.58 -12.58
N CYS A 310 -1.47 5.82 -13.44
CA CYS A 310 -1.81 7.15 -13.93
C CYS A 310 -3.31 7.26 -14.21
N THR A 311 -3.75 8.47 -14.51
CA THR A 311 -5.11 8.74 -15.02
C THR A 311 -5.00 9.31 -16.41
N VAL A 312 -5.74 8.73 -17.37
CA VAL A 312 -5.74 9.14 -18.78
C VAL A 312 -7.09 9.74 -19.13
N THR A 313 -7.11 10.94 -19.70
CA THR A 313 -8.32 11.55 -20.26
C THR A 313 -8.52 11.08 -21.69
N ALA A 314 -9.69 10.56 -22.00
CA ALA A 314 -10.05 10.08 -23.34
C ALA A 314 -11.57 10.17 -23.57
N SER A 315 -12.00 10.17 -24.84
CA SER A 315 -13.42 10.20 -25.19
C SER A 315 -14.13 8.85 -25.03
N ASN A 316 -13.36 7.76 -25.00
CA ASN A 316 -13.84 6.41 -24.79
C ASN A 316 -12.68 5.48 -24.40
N ILE A 317 -13.03 4.27 -23.94
CA ILE A 317 -12.05 3.29 -23.45
C ILE A 317 -11.04 2.85 -24.51
N ILE A 318 -11.45 2.80 -25.78
CA ILE A 318 -10.59 2.41 -26.92
C ILE A 318 -9.50 3.48 -27.15
N GLU A 319 -9.86 4.75 -27.08
CA GLU A 319 -8.91 5.85 -27.18
C GLU A 319 -7.91 5.83 -26.00
N ALA A 320 -8.40 5.54 -24.79
CA ALA A 320 -7.53 5.39 -23.62
C ALA A 320 -6.52 4.24 -23.83
N GLU A 321 -6.97 3.08 -24.28
CA GLU A 321 -6.11 1.95 -24.66
C GLU A 321 -5.04 2.39 -25.66
N GLN A 322 -5.46 3.03 -26.76
CA GLN A 322 -4.55 3.46 -27.83
C GLN A 322 -3.48 4.43 -27.34
N LYS A 323 -3.84 5.41 -26.52
CA LYS A 323 -2.89 6.38 -25.94
C LYS A 323 -1.83 5.67 -25.12
N VAL A 324 -2.23 4.76 -24.26
CA VAL A 324 -1.33 4.05 -23.35
C VAL A 324 -0.43 3.07 -24.11
N ILE A 325 -1.01 2.27 -25.01
CA ILE A 325 -0.24 1.29 -25.81
C ILE A 325 0.74 2.00 -26.74
N ALA A 326 0.37 3.15 -27.33
CA ALA A 326 1.28 3.92 -28.15
C ALA A 326 2.49 4.45 -27.34
N GLU A 327 2.30 4.86 -26.09
CA GLU A 327 3.43 5.32 -25.26
C GLU A 327 4.32 4.16 -24.82
N ILE A 328 3.75 2.98 -24.53
CA ILE A 328 4.52 1.76 -24.29
C ILE A 328 5.37 1.41 -25.52
N ALA A 329 4.79 1.41 -26.72
CA ALA A 329 5.50 1.11 -27.96
C ALA A 329 6.64 2.10 -28.24
N ARG A 330 6.45 3.39 -27.97
CA ARG A 330 7.51 4.41 -28.09
C ARG A 330 8.69 4.14 -27.15
N ARG A 331 8.42 3.63 -25.96
CA ARG A 331 9.45 3.30 -24.99
C ARG A 331 10.14 1.97 -25.28
N TRP A 332 9.39 1.02 -25.84
CA TRP A 332 9.92 -0.31 -26.19
C TRP A 332 10.97 -0.26 -27.29
N ASN A 333 10.83 0.70 -28.23
CA ASN A 333 11.72 0.87 -29.39
C ASN A 333 12.95 1.77 -29.09
N LYS A 334 13.15 2.19 -27.86
CA LYS A 334 14.32 2.94 -27.39
C LYS A 334 15.23 2.09 -26.53
#